data_e061619d58cfd02e8285c46e1e20bb07
#
_entry.id   e061619d58cfd02e8285c46e1e20bb07
#
_cell.length_a   1.000
_cell.length_b   1.000
_cell.length_c   1.000
_cell.angle_alpha   90.00
_cell.angle_beta   90.00
_cell.angle_gamma   90.00
#
_symmetry.space_group_name_H-M   'P 1'
#
loop_
_entity.id
_entity.type
_entity.pdbx_description
1 polymer ?
#
loop_
_entity_poly.entity_id
_entity_poly.type
_entity_poly.pdbx_seq_one_letter_code
_entity_poly.pdbx_strand_id
1 'polypeptide(L)'
;MDDPAALDPGGHLAAAAADCVHCGFCLPACPTYQLWGEEMDSPRGRIHLISQVLDGAPVSESVTTHLDRCLGCMACVTACPSGVRYNELIEAARAWPQEPLGRGGGVGANTGWGRGVRASTAEPSSSPAQGSARSPAQTARTARTARSLRDRAVRAAIFATFPYPKRLRALSGPLRAAQRAGFDRLAQRGPATRYAPELAASMRLAPQAPARRGGPRTRPGRLPARVPAGGPRRAVVGMLTGCVQQVFFPEVNAATARVLAAEGCDVIIPPGQGCCGALSLHAGRAAEAARFAEQTIATFEREGVDAVVVNSAGCGSAMKEFGAVFARAVPGSAAHSRAGADAAAANAGPGHANAGLDYTDTGSGQADAASDPGQPGAAHPLAGRAAAFSATVRDLSEFLAELYRDHGGPRAIRHELPVAAAYHDACHLAHAQRIRQQPRDLLRGIPGLGLTEVGDNMTCCGSAGVYNLLQPEAAAELGVRKAAAVRATGARLVVSANPGCSLQIAAALEADGGGPVAVAHIAEVLDASLRGLPVTALTNR
;
A
#
# COMPACT_ATOMS: atom_id res chain seq x y z
N MET A 1 28.57 4.15 17.01
CA MET A 1 28.91 4.96 15.82
C MET A 1 28.55 4.09 14.65
N ASP A 2 27.40 4.37 14.05
CA ASP A 2 26.93 3.60 12.90
C ASP A 2 27.78 4.05 11.71
N ASP A 3 28.56 3.12 11.17
CA ASP A 3 29.34 3.35 9.96
C ASP A 3 28.35 3.65 8.81
N PRO A 4 28.37 4.82 8.17
CA PRO A 4 27.50 5.13 7.03
C PRO A 4 27.55 4.08 5.94
N ALA A 5 28.69 3.41 5.75
CA ALA A 5 28.85 2.31 4.82
C ALA A 5 28.01 1.08 5.21
N ALA A 6 27.68 0.91 6.50
CA ALA A 6 26.79 -0.16 6.94
C ALA A 6 25.31 0.13 6.70
N LEU A 7 24.93 1.42 6.58
CA LEU A 7 23.55 1.84 6.30
C LEU A 7 23.19 1.79 4.82
N ASP A 8 24.19 1.87 3.94
CA ASP A 8 24.05 1.81 2.48
C ASP A 8 25.16 0.97 1.84
N PRO A 9 25.20 -0.36 2.09
CA PRO A 9 26.20 -1.22 1.51
C PRO A 9 26.09 -1.22 -0.03
N GLY A 10 27.00 -0.54 -0.71
CA GLY A 10 27.01 -0.41 -2.17
C GLY A 10 26.56 0.94 -2.71
N GLY A 11 26.21 1.91 -1.89
CA GLY A 11 25.97 3.30 -2.28
C GLY A 11 24.71 3.55 -3.11
N HIS A 12 23.80 2.59 -3.19
CA HIS A 12 22.59 2.69 -4.02
C HIS A 12 21.54 3.67 -3.45
N LEU A 13 21.48 3.83 -2.11
CA LEU A 13 20.60 4.82 -1.49
C LEU A 13 21.14 6.23 -1.70
N ALA A 14 22.45 6.43 -1.59
CA ALA A 14 23.09 7.70 -1.89
C ALA A 14 22.85 8.10 -3.35
N ALA A 15 23.01 7.17 -4.30
CA ALA A 15 22.70 7.39 -5.69
C ALA A 15 21.22 7.73 -5.93
N ALA A 16 20.27 7.01 -5.31
CA ALA A 16 18.86 7.29 -5.44
C ALA A 16 18.44 8.62 -4.79
N ALA A 17 19.13 9.05 -3.72
CA ALA A 17 18.91 10.35 -3.09
C ALA A 17 19.45 11.50 -3.97
N ALA A 18 20.57 11.29 -4.66
CA ALA A 18 21.17 12.25 -5.59
C ALA A 18 20.32 12.51 -6.84
N ASP A 19 19.40 11.61 -7.21
CA ASP A 19 18.43 11.85 -8.28
C ASP A 19 17.46 13.01 -7.96
N CYS A 20 17.38 13.44 -6.70
CA CYS A 20 16.49 14.50 -6.26
C CYS A 20 17.09 15.90 -6.49
N VAL A 21 16.53 16.65 -7.44
CA VAL A 21 16.91 18.04 -7.72
C VAL A 21 16.15 19.08 -6.89
N HIS A 22 15.45 18.67 -5.85
CA HIS A 22 14.70 19.53 -4.92
C HIS A 22 13.67 20.47 -5.57
N CYS A 23 13.15 20.18 -6.75
CA CYS A 23 12.23 21.03 -7.53
C CYS A 23 10.87 21.31 -6.85
N GLY A 24 10.42 20.47 -5.89
CA GLY A 24 9.19 20.67 -5.14
C GLY A 24 7.91 20.14 -5.77
N PHE A 25 7.92 19.54 -6.97
CA PHE A 25 6.71 18.97 -7.59
C PHE A 25 6.03 17.88 -6.74
N CYS A 26 6.76 17.25 -5.84
CA CYS A 26 6.22 16.26 -4.91
C CYS A 26 5.42 16.86 -3.73
N LEU A 27 5.56 18.16 -3.44
CA LEU A 27 4.93 18.80 -2.28
C LEU A 27 3.39 18.77 -2.34
N PRO A 28 2.74 19.24 -3.41
CA PRO A 28 1.28 19.21 -3.49
C PRO A 28 0.71 17.80 -3.58
N ALA A 29 1.52 16.81 -3.96
CA ALA A 29 1.09 15.40 -3.99
C ALA A 29 1.25 14.69 -2.64
N CYS A 30 1.97 15.28 -1.68
CA CYS A 30 2.28 14.63 -0.41
C CYS A 30 1.21 14.90 0.66
N PRO A 31 0.45 13.87 1.12
CA PRO A 31 -0.60 14.08 2.10
C PRO A 31 -0.08 14.61 3.44
N THR A 32 1.12 14.19 3.88
CA THR A 32 1.68 14.64 5.15
C THR A 32 2.18 16.08 5.09
N TYR A 33 2.68 16.52 3.95
CA TYR A 33 2.97 17.94 3.73
C TYR A 33 1.70 18.80 3.70
N GLN A 34 0.66 18.32 3.04
CA GLN A 34 -0.66 19.01 3.01
C GLN A 34 -1.31 19.10 4.41
N LEU A 35 -1.04 18.13 5.30
CA LEU A 35 -1.57 18.16 6.66
C LEU A 35 -0.84 19.16 7.57
N TRP A 36 0.48 19.22 7.47
CA TRP A 36 1.30 19.90 8.47
C TRP A 36 2.06 21.12 7.95
N GLY A 37 2.24 21.26 6.62
CA GLY A 37 3.05 22.32 6.02
C GLY A 37 4.52 22.29 6.44
N GLU A 38 4.96 21.17 7.04
CA GLU A 38 6.31 20.97 7.53
C GLU A 38 7.19 20.40 6.44
N GLU A 39 8.31 21.09 6.11
CA GLU A 39 9.19 20.68 5.01
C GLU A 39 9.78 19.28 5.25
N MET A 40 10.16 18.94 6.48
CA MET A 40 10.72 17.63 6.82
C MET A 40 9.68 16.50 6.72
N ASP A 41 8.39 16.82 6.69
CA ASP A 41 7.30 15.88 6.44
C ASP A 41 6.96 15.76 4.94
N SER A 42 7.72 16.42 4.06
CA SER A 42 7.64 16.30 2.60
C SER A 42 8.58 15.21 2.05
N PRO A 43 8.37 14.74 0.82
CA PRO A 43 9.27 13.76 0.22
C PRO A 43 10.71 14.28 0.06
N ARG A 44 10.88 15.51 -0.46
CA ARG A 44 12.22 16.09 -0.63
C ARG A 44 12.89 16.39 0.71
N GLY A 45 12.12 16.82 1.73
CA GLY A 45 12.65 17.02 3.08
C GLY A 45 13.13 15.72 3.71
N ARG A 46 12.38 14.61 3.51
CA ARG A 46 12.81 13.27 3.95
C ARG A 46 14.04 12.79 3.19
N ILE A 47 14.14 13.03 1.88
CA ILE A 47 15.36 12.73 1.10
C ILE A 47 16.54 13.51 1.67
N HIS A 48 16.37 14.78 1.99
CA HIS A 48 17.42 15.58 2.63
C HIS A 48 17.88 14.98 3.97
N LEU A 49 16.93 14.56 4.84
CA LEU A 49 17.26 13.88 6.09
C LEU A 49 18.00 12.56 5.86
N ILE A 50 17.60 11.79 4.85
CA ILE A 50 18.26 10.54 4.47
C ILE A 50 19.70 10.83 4.00
N SER A 51 19.90 11.82 3.13
CA SER A 51 21.24 12.22 2.67
C SER A 51 22.15 12.63 3.82
N GLN A 52 21.64 13.43 4.78
CA GLN A 52 22.42 13.80 5.96
C GLN A 52 22.89 12.59 6.77
N VAL A 53 22.04 11.56 6.94
CA VAL A 53 22.41 10.32 7.63
C VAL A 53 23.46 9.55 6.84
N LEU A 54 23.32 9.45 5.52
CA LEU A 54 24.30 8.81 4.64
C LEU A 54 25.66 9.56 4.63
N ASP A 55 25.64 10.87 4.86
CA ASP A 55 26.83 11.71 5.03
C ASP A 55 27.44 11.65 6.45
N GLY A 56 26.91 10.77 7.33
CA GLY A 56 27.46 10.51 8.67
C GLY A 56 26.73 11.21 9.82
N ALA A 57 25.59 11.88 9.58
CA ALA A 57 24.76 12.37 10.67
C ALA A 57 24.08 11.19 11.41
N PRO A 58 23.84 11.30 12.72
CA PRO A 58 23.19 10.24 13.49
C PRO A 58 21.71 10.08 13.10
N VAL A 59 21.18 8.87 13.20
CA VAL A 59 19.73 8.59 13.07
C VAL A 59 19.01 9.12 14.32
N SER A 60 18.78 10.42 14.35
CA SER A 60 18.15 11.11 15.47
C SER A 60 16.65 10.78 15.59
N GLU A 61 16.08 11.12 16.74
CA GLU A 61 14.63 11.06 16.97
C GLU A 61 13.83 11.90 15.95
N SER A 62 14.35 13.08 15.60
CA SER A 62 13.73 13.94 14.59
C SER A 62 13.65 13.23 13.24
N VAL A 63 14.77 12.65 12.76
CA VAL A 63 14.82 11.86 11.52
C VAL A 63 13.81 10.73 11.59
N THR A 64 13.81 9.92 12.64
CA THR A 64 12.88 8.80 12.81
C THR A 64 11.42 9.25 12.81
N THR A 65 11.11 10.37 13.47
CA THR A 65 9.75 10.92 13.52
C THR A 65 9.24 11.27 12.13
N HIS A 66 10.03 11.97 11.32
CA HIS A 66 9.63 12.38 9.98
C HIS A 66 9.54 11.18 9.01
N LEU A 67 10.42 10.18 9.14
CA LEU A 67 10.33 8.93 8.38
C LEU A 67 9.08 8.12 8.75
N ASP A 68 8.74 8.02 10.05
CA ASP A 68 7.55 7.29 10.53
C ASP A 68 6.23 7.99 10.16
N ARG A 69 6.23 9.31 9.97
CA ARG A 69 5.08 10.09 9.49
C ARG A 69 4.78 9.90 8.01
N CYS A 70 5.69 9.37 7.22
CA CYS A 70 5.40 9.08 5.82
C CYS A 70 4.37 7.94 5.69
N LEU A 71 3.33 8.12 4.86
CA LEU A 71 2.35 7.07 4.57
C LEU A 71 2.92 5.94 3.68
N GLY A 72 3.98 6.20 2.93
CA GLY A 72 4.43 5.26 1.89
C GLY A 72 3.41 5.11 0.74
N CYS A 73 2.64 6.15 0.46
CA CYS A 73 1.56 6.11 -0.55
C CYS A 73 2.05 6.23 -2.01
N MET A 74 3.32 6.55 -2.22
CA MET A 74 3.99 6.68 -3.53
C MET A 74 3.43 7.77 -4.45
N ALA A 75 2.57 8.68 -3.98
CA ALA A 75 2.07 9.79 -4.78
C ALA A 75 3.20 10.72 -5.27
N CYS A 76 4.25 10.88 -4.45
CA CYS A 76 5.45 11.63 -4.81
C CYS A 76 6.25 10.99 -5.96
N VAL A 77 6.25 9.67 -6.08
CA VAL A 77 6.92 8.95 -7.19
C VAL A 77 6.24 9.29 -8.52
N THR A 78 4.91 9.31 -8.55
CA THR A 78 4.15 9.69 -9.74
C THR A 78 4.32 11.16 -10.11
N ALA A 79 4.49 12.03 -9.11
CA ALA A 79 4.63 13.48 -9.31
C ALA A 79 6.08 13.90 -9.63
N CYS A 80 7.06 13.02 -9.48
CA CYS A 80 8.48 13.34 -9.64
C CYS A 80 8.91 13.31 -11.11
N PRO A 81 9.33 14.44 -11.71
CA PRO A 81 9.83 14.46 -13.08
C PRO A 81 11.21 13.82 -13.21
N SER A 82 12.02 13.80 -12.14
CA SER A 82 13.35 13.18 -12.11
C SER A 82 13.31 11.67 -11.88
N GLY A 83 12.13 11.08 -11.63
CA GLY A 83 11.98 9.63 -11.44
C GLY A 83 12.63 9.07 -10.18
N VAL A 84 12.76 9.87 -9.10
CA VAL A 84 13.36 9.44 -7.84
C VAL A 84 12.68 8.18 -7.30
N ARG A 85 13.46 7.16 -7.00
CA ARG A 85 12.99 5.87 -6.44
C ARG A 85 12.73 5.99 -4.93
N TYR A 86 11.76 6.84 -4.59
CA TYR A 86 11.47 7.19 -3.21
C TYR A 86 11.02 6.00 -2.33
N ASN A 87 10.34 4.99 -2.91
CA ASN A 87 9.99 3.74 -2.21
C ASN A 87 11.24 3.06 -1.63
N GLU A 88 12.33 2.97 -2.39
CA GLU A 88 13.58 2.37 -1.96
C GLU A 88 14.20 3.14 -0.78
N LEU A 89 14.23 4.45 -0.90
CA LEU A 89 14.77 5.33 0.14
C LEU A 89 14.02 5.21 1.46
N ILE A 90 12.69 5.32 1.43
CA ILE A 90 11.88 5.36 2.67
C ILE A 90 11.82 3.99 3.36
N GLU A 91 11.78 2.89 2.60
CA GLU A 91 11.75 1.54 3.17
C GLU A 91 13.09 1.17 3.80
N ALA A 92 14.20 1.49 3.15
CA ALA A 92 15.54 1.27 3.69
C ALA A 92 15.80 2.15 4.93
N ALA A 93 15.49 3.45 4.87
CA ALA A 93 15.70 4.37 5.98
C ALA A 93 14.89 4.00 7.24
N ARG A 94 13.71 3.41 7.07
CA ARG A 94 12.92 2.88 8.20
C ARG A 94 13.54 1.67 8.88
N ALA A 95 14.43 0.96 8.22
CA ALA A 95 15.15 -0.19 8.77
C ALA A 95 16.36 0.22 9.60
N TRP A 96 16.83 1.46 9.50
CA TRP A 96 18.02 1.92 10.21
C TRP A 96 17.88 1.80 11.72
N PRO A 97 18.94 1.37 12.42
CA PRO A 97 18.95 1.32 13.89
C PRO A 97 18.83 2.73 14.46
N GLN A 98 18.05 2.84 15.52
CA GLN A 98 17.94 4.10 16.27
C GLN A 98 18.99 4.10 17.38
N GLU A 99 19.72 5.21 17.57
CA GLU A 99 20.63 5.34 18.70
C GLU A 99 19.88 5.13 20.03
N PRO A 100 20.41 4.29 20.94
CA PRO A 100 19.95 4.26 22.32
C PRO A 100 20.26 5.63 22.93
N LEU A 101 19.31 6.22 23.66
CA LEU A 101 19.50 7.47 24.37
C LEU A 101 20.77 7.42 25.23
N GLY A 102 21.86 7.98 24.71
CA GLY A 102 23.05 8.32 25.49
C GLY A 102 22.68 9.40 26.50
N ARG A 103 22.98 9.17 27.75
CA ARG A 103 22.85 10.19 28.80
C ARG A 103 23.73 11.39 28.42
N GLY A 104 23.08 12.51 28.08
CA GLY A 104 23.65 13.84 28.20
C GLY A 104 24.77 14.20 27.22
N GLY A 105 24.41 14.76 26.10
CA GLY A 105 25.27 15.65 25.32
C GLY A 105 24.38 16.68 24.66
N GLY A 106 24.20 17.84 25.29
CA GLY A 106 23.50 18.95 24.68
C GLY A 106 24.27 19.40 23.44
N VAL A 107 23.77 19.07 22.28
CA VAL A 107 24.25 19.64 21.01
C VAL A 107 23.55 20.99 20.86
N GLY A 108 24.32 22.06 21.06
CA GLY A 108 23.88 23.42 20.80
C GLY A 108 23.34 23.54 19.38
N ALA A 109 22.15 24.14 19.28
CA ALA A 109 21.56 24.53 18.03
C ALA A 109 22.51 25.50 17.29
N ASN A 110 23.29 24.96 16.35
CA ASN A 110 24.08 25.78 15.44
C ASN A 110 23.21 26.13 14.25
N THR A 111 22.36 27.14 14.42
CA THR A 111 21.60 27.78 13.35
C THR A 111 22.52 28.69 12.55
N GLY A 112 23.40 28.10 11.77
CA GLY A 112 24.34 28.83 10.92
C GLY A 112 23.81 29.07 9.51
N TRP A 113 22.61 29.63 9.35
CA TRP A 113 22.18 30.22 8.10
C TRP A 113 21.99 31.73 8.29
N GLY A 114 22.96 32.51 7.83
CA GLY A 114 22.83 33.95 7.80
C GLY A 114 24.13 34.71 7.82
N ARG A 115 24.88 34.73 6.75
CA ARG A 115 25.74 35.88 6.41
C ARG A 115 25.85 36.06 4.91
N GLY A 116 25.23 37.15 4.46
CA GLY A 116 25.63 37.75 3.20
C GLY A 116 24.58 38.33 2.31
N VAL A 117 23.72 39.24 2.80
CA VAL A 117 23.20 40.31 1.93
C VAL A 117 23.01 41.55 2.81
N ARG A 118 23.68 42.63 2.43
CA ARG A 118 23.63 43.94 3.12
C ARG A 118 22.26 44.58 2.89
N ALA A 119 21.68 45.07 3.99
CA ALA A 119 20.43 45.82 4.00
C ALA A 119 20.60 47.16 3.26
N SER A 120 19.69 47.50 2.39
CA SER A 120 19.38 48.87 1.99
C SER A 120 18.09 49.30 2.74
N THR A 121 18.20 50.41 3.40
CA THR A 121 17.18 51.07 4.19
C THR A 121 16.02 51.61 3.33
N ALA A 122 14.79 51.25 3.66
CA ALA A 122 13.59 51.99 3.28
C ALA A 122 12.56 51.86 4.42
N GLU A 123 12.01 52.99 4.81
CA GLU A 123 11.13 53.20 5.94
C GLU A 123 9.72 52.61 5.80
N PRO A 124 8.95 52.46 6.90
CA PRO A 124 7.75 51.63 6.94
C PRO A 124 6.48 52.40 6.57
N SER A 125 5.64 51.84 5.71
CA SER A 125 4.25 52.25 5.54
C SER A 125 3.33 51.30 6.31
N SER A 126 2.56 51.89 7.21
CA SER A 126 1.55 51.28 8.06
C SER A 126 0.34 50.80 7.27
N SER A 127 -0.06 49.54 7.46
CA SER A 127 -1.42 49.07 7.24
C SER A 127 -1.78 47.92 8.18
N PRO A 128 -3.05 47.83 8.65
CA PRO A 128 -3.40 47.11 9.87
C PRO A 128 -3.46 45.59 9.66
N ALA A 129 -2.95 44.89 10.66
CA ALA A 129 -2.92 43.43 10.77
C ALA A 129 -4.34 42.86 10.84
N GLN A 130 -4.69 42.04 9.83
CA GLN A 130 -5.78 41.10 9.96
C GLN A 130 -5.29 39.90 10.77
N GLY A 131 -5.90 39.71 11.95
CA GLY A 131 -5.59 38.61 12.86
C GLY A 131 -5.88 37.25 12.23
N SER A 132 -4.86 36.53 11.89
CA SER A 132 -4.97 35.08 11.56
C SER A 132 -5.23 34.33 12.86
N ALA A 133 -6.43 33.74 12.98
CA ALA A 133 -6.76 32.79 14.04
C ALA A 133 -5.76 31.61 14.00
N ARG A 134 -4.94 31.52 15.02
CA ARG A 134 -4.01 30.39 15.19
C ARG A 134 -4.81 29.11 15.38
N SER A 135 -4.57 28.14 14.48
CA SER A 135 -5.12 26.78 14.57
C SER A 135 -4.79 26.15 15.92
N PRO A 136 -5.74 25.46 16.59
CA PRO A 136 -5.51 24.84 17.92
C PRO A 136 -4.50 23.70 17.94
N ALA A 137 -3.92 23.33 16.80
CA ALA A 137 -2.95 22.24 16.68
C ALA A 137 -1.51 22.55 17.15
N GLN A 138 -1.23 23.79 17.62
CA GLN A 138 0.11 24.20 18.01
C GLN A 138 0.43 24.08 19.52
N THR A 139 -0.51 23.67 20.33
CA THR A 139 -0.29 23.49 21.78
C THR A 139 -0.18 22.01 22.12
N ALA A 140 1.01 21.58 22.45
CA ALA A 140 1.48 20.36 23.08
C ALA A 140 2.39 19.48 22.21
N ARG A 141 3.51 20.04 21.74
CA ARG A 141 4.66 19.23 21.32
C ARG A 141 5.62 19.06 22.52
N THR A 142 5.28 18.15 23.42
CA THR A 142 6.29 17.60 24.34
C THR A 142 7.22 16.70 23.53
N ALA A 143 8.52 17.01 23.57
CA ALA A 143 9.58 16.20 22.99
C ALA A 143 9.41 14.73 23.40
N ARG A 144 9.08 13.86 22.45
CA ARG A 144 9.02 12.40 22.65
C ARG A 144 10.38 11.85 22.24
N THR A 145 11.09 11.36 23.24
CA THR A 145 12.33 10.58 23.12
C THR A 145 12.15 9.35 22.23
N ALA A 146 13.25 8.73 21.74
CA ALA A 146 13.28 7.52 20.91
C ALA A 146 12.13 6.58 21.17
N ARG A 147 11.54 5.96 20.14
CA ARG A 147 10.26 5.18 20.19
C ARG A 147 9.96 4.65 21.59
N SER A 148 8.95 5.18 22.25
CA SER A 148 8.60 4.84 23.63
C SER A 148 8.42 3.32 23.77
N LEU A 149 8.63 2.77 24.97
CA LEU A 149 8.38 1.35 25.25
C LEU A 149 6.97 0.95 24.82
N ARG A 150 6.01 1.85 24.95
CA ARG A 150 4.63 1.67 24.48
C ARG A 150 4.55 1.53 22.95
N ASP A 151 5.19 2.43 22.18
CA ASP A 151 5.20 2.35 20.71
C ASP A 151 5.87 1.05 20.23
N ARG A 152 6.98 0.66 20.87
CA ARG A 152 7.64 -0.63 20.60
C ARG A 152 6.73 -1.82 20.88
N ALA A 153 6.00 -1.82 22.00
CA ALA A 153 5.07 -2.88 22.35
C ALA A 153 3.88 -2.95 21.36
N VAL A 154 3.30 -1.80 20.98
CA VAL A 154 2.21 -1.72 19.99
C VAL A 154 2.66 -2.26 18.64
N ARG A 155 3.83 -1.82 18.15
CA ARG A 155 4.41 -2.33 16.89
C ARG A 155 4.68 -3.83 16.98
N ALA A 156 5.26 -4.31 18.08
CA ALA A 156 5.50 -5.74 18.28
C ALA A 156 4.19 -6.54 18.24
N ALA A 157 3.13 -6.08 18.89
CA ALA A 157 1.82 -6.72 18.86
C ALA A 157 1.20 -6.74 17.46
N ILE A 158 1.28 -5.63 16.71
CA ILE A 158 0.79 -5.55 15.33
C ILE A 158 1.52 -6.56 14.44
N PHE A 159 2.85 -6.56 14.42
CA PHE A 159 3.62 -7.45 13.56
C PHE A 159 3.63 -8.92 14.03
N ALA A 160 3.39 -9.19 15.32
CA ALA A 160 3.14 -10.54 15.81
C ALA A 160 1.76 -11.10 15.41
N THR A 161 0.84 -10.26 14.95
CA THR A 161 -0.58 -10.62 14.76
C THR A 161 -1.02 -10.52 13.30
N PHE A 162 -0.90 -9.33 12.69
CA PHE A 162 -1.49 -9.04 11.37
C PHE A 162 -0.94 -9.89 10.23
N PRO A 163 0.38 -10.20 10.16
CA PRO A 163 0.92 -11.07 9.11
C PRO A 163 0.48 -12.54 9.25
N TYR A 164 -0.07 -12.93 10.41
CA TYR A 164 -0.38 -14.33 10.74
C TYR A 164 -1.89 -14.60 10.79
N PRO A 165 -2.51 -15.09 9.71
CA PRO A 165 -3.96 -15.27 9.61
C PRO A 165 -4.57 -16.11 10.72
N LYS A 166 -3.84 -17.12 11.22
CA LYS A 166 -4.32 -17.96 12.34
C LYS A 166 -4.46 -17.17 13.63
N ARG A 167 -3.48 -16.31 13.96
CA ARG A 167 -3.48 -15.44 15.15
C ARG A 167 -4.57 -14.37 15.01
N LEU A 168 -4.65 -13.74 13.84
CA LEU A 168 -5.64 -12.70 13.53
C LEU A 168 -7.06 -13.27 13.64
N ARG A 169 -7.29 -14.50 13.16
CA ARG A 169 -8.57 -15.20 13.27
C ARG A 169 -8.93 -15.51 14.73
N ALA A 170 -7.96 -15.92 15.55
CA ALA A 170 -8.17 -16.14 16.99
C ALA A 170 -8.62 -14.87 17.69
N LEU A 171 -8.05 -13.70 17.36
CA LEU A 171 -8.45 -12.41 17.92
C LEU A 171 -9.80 -11.89 17.41
N SER A 172 -10.25 -12.34 16.25
CA SER A 172 -11.53 -11.88 15.67
C SER A 172 -12.76 -12.30 16.48
N GLY A 173 -12.68 -13.38 17.25
CA GLY A 173 -13.75 -13.84 18.15
C GLY A 173 -13.97 -12.90 19.33
N PRO A 174 -12.97 -12.67 20.19
CA PRO A 174 -13.01 -11.69 21.27
C PRO A 174 -13.38 -10.27 20.80
N LEU A 175 -12.85 -9.83 19.66
CA LEU A 175 -13.18 -8.54 19.07
C LEU A 175 -14.68 -8.41 18.77
N ARG A 176 -15.28 -9.41 18.14
CA ARG A 176 -16.73 -9.44 17.87
C ARG A 176 -17.57 -9.50 19.15
N ALA A 177 -17.08 -10.19 20.18
CA ALA A 177 -17.74 -10.20 21.49
C ALA A 177 -17.73 -8.81 22.13
N ALA A 178 -16.59 -8.12 22.10
CA ALA A 178 -16.44 -6.76 22.60
C ALA A 178 -17.36 -5.76 21.84
N GLN A 179 -17.41 -5.84 20.51
CA GLN A 179 -18.33 -5.04 19.69
C GLN A 179 -19.81 -5.27 20.06
N ARG A 180 -20.21 -6.53 20.25
CA ARG A 180 -21.59 -6.86 20.67
C ARG A 180 -21.94 -6.34 22.07
N ALA A 181 -20.96 -6.27 22.95
CA ALA A 181 -21.11 -5.70 24.30
C ALA A 181 -21.02 -4.15 24.30
N GLY A 182 -20.79 -3.51 23.14
CA GLY A 182 -20.72 -2.04 23.03
C GLY A 182 -19.39 -1.43 23.50
N PHE A 183 -18.36 -2.25 23.77
CA PHE A 183 -17.05 -1.75 24.17
C PHE A 183 -16.37 -0.91 23.09
N ASP A 184 -16.68 -1.13 21.81
CA ASP A 184 -16.25 -0.31 20.69
C ASP A 184 -16.73 1.15 20.83
N ARG A 185 -18.01 1.34 21.18
CA ARG A 185 -18.58 2.68 21.39
C ARG A 185 -18.00 3.37 22.62
N LEU A 186 -17.78 2.60 23.70
CA LEU A 186 -17.13 3.12 24.90
C LEU A 186 -15.68 3.53 24.63
N ALA A 187 -14.91 2.72 23.89
CA ALA A 187 -13.55 3.02 23.52
C ALA A 187 -13.44 4.27 22.61
N GLN A 188 -14.46 4.54 21.78
CA GLN A 188 -14.49 5.69 20.88
C GLN A 188 -14.94 6.99 21.55
N ARG A 189 -15.67 6.95 22.67
CA ARG A 189 -16.25 8.13 23.36
C ARG A 189 -15.62 8.40 24.73
N GLY A 190 -14.88 7.47 25.28
CA GLY A 190 -14.35 7.55 26.65
C GLY A 190 -12.91 8.05 26.73
N PRO A 191 -12.32 8.01 27.93
CA PRO A 191 -10.92 8.40 28.15
C PRO A 191 -9.92 7.55 27.35
N ALA A 192 -10.34 6.39 26.80
CA ALA A 192 -9.52 5.55 25.95
C ALA A 192 -9.00 6.30 24.71
N THR A 193 -9.76 7.23 24.15
CA THR A 193 -9.31 8.07 23.02
C THR A 193 -8.09 8.93 23.39
N ARG A 194 -7.98 9.34 24.65
CA ARG A 194 -6.88 10.16 25.17
C ARG A 194 -5.69 9.33 25.66
N TYR A 195 -5.97 8.21 26.37
CA TYR A 195 -4.93 7.41 27.02
C TYR A 195 -4.46 6.21 26.18
N ALA A 196 -5.27 5.74 25.23
CA ALA A 196 -4.98 4.61 24.36
C ALA A 196 -5.52 4.86 22.92
N PRO A 197 -5.05 5.91 22.22
CA PRO A 197 -5.57 6.29 20.90
C PRO A 197 -5.41 5.17 19.86
N GLU A 198 -4.39 4.33 19.96
CA GLU A 198 -4.18 3.19 19.05
C GLU A 198 -5.24 2.10 19.27
N LEU A 199 -5.67 1.88 20.53
CA LEU A 199 -6.77 0.95 20.83
C LEU A 199 -8.10 1.51 20.30
N ALA A 200 -8.37 2.77 20.53
CA ALA A 200 -9.56 3.45 20.01
C ALA A 200 -9.61 3.40 18.47
N ALA A 201 -8.47 3.66 17.80
CA ALA A 201 -8.33 3.53 16.34
C ALA A 201 -8.56 2.08 15.88
N SER A 202 -7.96 1.10 16.56
CA SER A 202 -8.14 -0.32 16.24
C SER A 202 -9.61 -0.75 16.34
N MET A 203 -10.32 -0.31 17.39
CA MET A 203 -11.75 -0.60 17.56
C MET A 203 -12.62 0.06 16.50
N ARG A 204 -12.30 1.31 16.09
CA ARG A 204 -13.02 2.03 15.03
C ARG A 204 -12.83 1.39 13.67
N LEU A 205 -11.62 0.92 13.36
CA LEU A 205 -11.27 0.29 12.09
C LEU A 205 -11.63 -1.20 12.03
N ALA A 206 -12.00 -1.78 13.16
CA ALA A 206 -12.39 -3.18 13.19
C ALA A 206 -13.69 -3.40 12.40
N PRO A 207 -13.70 -4.36 11.45
CA PRO A 207 -14.92 -4.66 10.71
C PRO A 207 -16.09 -4.94 11.65
N GLN A 208 -17.19 -4.23 11.43
CA GLN A 208 -18.40 -4.38 12.26
C GLN A 208 -18.89 -5.83 12.22
N ALA A 209 -19.24 -6.36 13.36
CA ALA A 209 -19.92 -7.65 13.40
C ALA A 209 -21.25 -7.53 12.65
N PRO A 210 -21.53 -8.36 11.63
CA PRO A 210 -22.76 -8.24 10.87
C PRO A 210 -23.95 -8.28 11.81
N ALA A 211 -24.83 -7.27 11.68
CA ALA A 211 -26.08 -7.24 12.44
C ALA A 211 -26.84 -8.55 12.24
N ARG A 212 -27.49 -9.07 13.30
CA ARG A 212 -28.34 -10.25 13.22
C ARG A 212 -29.61 -9.93 12.42
N ARG A 213 -29.49 -9.74 11.11
CA ARG A 213 -30.64 -9.70 10.20
C ARG A 213 -30.77 -11.10 9.60
N GLY A 214 -31.96 -11.71 9.78
CA GLY A 214 -32.28 -13.10 9.55
C GLY A 214 -32.23 -13.55 8.08
N GLY A 215 -31.05 -13.75 7.55
CA GLY A 215 -30.81 -14.48 6.32
C GLY A 215 -29.97 -15.73 6.60
N PRO A 216 -30.08 -16.80 5.78
CA PRO A 216 -29.29 -17.99 5.95
C PRO A 216 -27.81 -17.61 5.93
N ARG A 217 -27.15 -17.78 7.07
CA ARG A 217 -25.69 -17.63 7.18
C ARG A 217 -25.04 -18.76 6.40
N THR A 218 -24.67 -18.52 5.18
CA THR A 218 -23.55 -19.25 4.62
C THR A 218 -22.33 -18.80 5.41
N ARG A 219 -21.85 -19.66 6.34
CA ARG A 219 -20.47 -19.53 6.82
C ARG A 219 -19.65 -19.40 5.55
N PRO A 220 -18.73 -18.39 5.42
CA PRO A 220 -17.83 -18.36 4.30
C PRO A 220 -17.16 -19.73 4.25
N GLY A 221 -17.55 -20.55 3.28
CA GLY A 221 -16.96 -21.86 3.10
C GLY A 221 -15.47 -21.64 2.86
N ARG A 222 -14.63 -22.51 3.42
CA ARG A 222 -13.22 -22.52 3.04
C ARG A 222 -13.18 -22.61 1.53
N LEU A 223 -12.51 -21.66 0.86
CA LEU A 223 -12.35 -21.72 -0.59
C LEU A 223 -11.73 -23.07 -0.96
N PRO A 224 -12.22 -23.75 -2.00
CA PRO A 224 -11.60 -24.98 -2.49
C PRO A 224 -10.20 -24.66 -3.01
N ALA A 225 -9.31 -25.64 -3.04
CA ALA A 225 -7.96 -25.46 -3.56
C ALA A 225 -7.95 -25.14 -5.06
N ARG A 226 -9.02 -25.47 -5.78
CA ARG A 226 -9.20 -25.18 -7.20
C ARG A 226 -10.65 -24.84 -7.48
N VAL A 227 -10.86 -23.80 -8.29
CA VAL A 227 -12.16 -23.45 -8.89
C VAL A 227 -12.00 -23.58 -10.40
N PRO A 228 -12.73 -24.53 -11.04
CA PRO A 228 -12.57 -24.77 -12.48
C PRO A 228 -13.15 -23.63 -13.31
N ALA A 229 -12.61 -23.45 -14.49
CA ALA A 229 -13.08 -22.49 -15.47
C ALA A 229 -14.55 -22.75 -15.86
N GLY A 230 -15.34 -21.70 -15.97
CA GLY A 230 -16.71 -21.72 -16.47
C GLY A 230 -16.77 -21.90 -18.00
N GLY A 231 -16.28 -23.05 -18.54
CA GLY A 231 -16.25 -23.39 -19.98
C GLY A 231 -14.81 -23.52 -20.52
N PRO A 232 -14.54 -23.32 -21.83
CA PRO A 232 -13.19 -23.46 -22.38
C PRO A 232 -12.17 -22.61 -21.61
N ARG A 233 -11.09 -23.24 -21.19
CA ARG A 233 -10.06 -22.60 -20.38
C ARG A 233 -9.27 -21.56 -21.18
N ARG A 234 -9.17 -20.35 -20.63
CA ARG A 234 -8.37 -19.24 -21.16
C ARG A 234 -7.01 -19.12 -20.46
N ALA A 235 -6.96 -19.39 -19.14
CA ALA A 235 -5.74 -19.30 -18.35
C ALA A 235 -5.80 -20.20 -17.10
N VAL A 236 -4.63 -20.49 -16.51
CA VAL A 236 -4.50 -21.09 -15.18
C VAL A 236 -3.90 -20.04 -14.26
N VAL A 237 -4.63 -19.60 -13.24
CA VAL A 237 -4.19 -18.50 -12.38
C VAL A 237 -4.08 -18.93 -10.92
N GLY A 238 -2.99 -18.54 -10.28
CA GLY A 238 -2.84 -18.62 -8.84
C GLY A 238 -3.52 -17.41 -8.17
N MET A 239 -4.35 -17.62 -7.17
CA MET A 239 -4.99 -16.52 -6.44
C MET A 239 -4.40 -16.35 -5.05
N LEU A 240 -3.88 -15.14 -4.76
CA LEU A 240 -3.45 -14.79 -3.41
C LEU A 240 -4.68 -14.51 -2.53
N THR A 241 -4.77 -15.19 -1.36
CA THR A 241 -5.84 -14.95 -0.39
C THR A 241 -5.51 -13.87 0.63
N GLY A 242 -4.22 -13.54 0.80
CA GLY A 242 -3.73 -12.52 1.72
C GLY A 242 -3.88 -12.87 3.21
N CYS A 243 -3.29 -12.06 4.10
CA CYS A 243 -3.39 -12.27 5.54
C CYS A 243 -4.67 -11.64 6.13
N VAL A 244 -4.85 -10.33 5.98
CA VAL A 244 -6.00 -9.56 6.46
C VAL A 244 -7.26 -9.89 5.65
N GLN A 245 -7.10 -9.99 4.33
CA GLN A 245 -8.17 -10.24 3.37
C GLN A 245 -8.93 -11.54 3.70
N GLN A 246 -8.23 -12.66 3.91
CA GLN A 246 -8.88 -13.94 4.18
C GLN A 246 -9.59 -14.02 5.54
N VAL A 247 -9.29 -13.11 6.48
CA VAL A 247 -9.90 -13.10 7.80
C VAL A 247 -11.09 -12.16 7.88
N PHE A 248 -10.95 -10.96 7.34
CA PHE A 248 -11.96 -9.91 7.45
C PHE A 248 -12.81 -9.74 6.19
N PHE A 249 -12.30 -10.16 5.01
CA PHE A 249 -12.96 -10.02 3.72
C PHE A 249 -13.00 -11.33 2.92
N PRO A 250 -13.41 -12.46 3.52
CA PRO A 250 -13.43 -13.75 2.82
C PRO A 250 -14.35 -13.72 1.58
N GLU A 251 -15.40 -12.90 1.59
CA GLU A 251 -16.33 -12.75 0.47
C GLU A 251 -15.65 -12.09 -0.74
N VAL A 252 -14.70 -11.18 -0.54
CA VAL A 252 -13.91 -10.59 -1.63
C VAL A 252 -13.10 -11.67 -2.34
N ASN A 253 -12.43 -12.56 -1.58
CA ASN A 253 -11.70 -13.68 -2.16
C ASN A 253 -12.65 -14.65 -2.92
N ALA A 254 -13.82 -14.93 -2.35
CA ALA A 254 -14.81 -15.78 -2.99
C ALA A 254 -15.37 -15.14 -4.28
N ALA A 255 -15.63 -13.84 -4.27
CA ALA A 255 -16.04 -13.07 -5.44
C ALA A 255 -14.94 -13.08 -6.53
N THR A 256 -13.69 -12.85 -6.14
CA THR A 256 -12.54 -12.89 -7.05
C THR A 256 -12.45 -14.25 -7.76
N ALA A 257 -12.52 -15.35 -7.00
CA ALA A 257 -12.47 -16.70 -7.57
C ALA A 257 -13.63 -16.96 -8.55
N ARG A 258 -14.86 -16.51 -8.23
CA ARG A 258 -16.01 -16.65 -9.13
C ARG A 258 -15.88 -15.81 -10.39
N VAL A 259 -15.41 -14.57 -10.27
CA VAL A 259 -15.18 -13.68 -11.42
C VAL A 259 -14.16 -14.30 -12.37
N LEU A 260 -13.01 -14.72 -11.86
CA LEU A 260 -11.96 -15.36 -12.67
C LEU A 260 -12.46 -16.65 -13.33
N ALA A 261 -13.17 -17.50 -12.59
CA ALA A 261 -13.72 -18.74 -13.14
C ALA A 261 -14.77 -18.48 -14.24
N ALA A 262 -15.67 -17.50 -14.05
CA ALA A 262 -16.66 -17.12 -15.04
C ALA A 262 -16.02 -16.58 -16.33
N GLU A 263 -14.88 -15.90 -16.20
CA GLU A 263 -14.11 -15.40 -17.35
C GLU A 263 -13.24 -16.48 -18.04
N GLY A 264 -13.31 -17.72 -17.57
CA GLY A 264 -12.66 -18.87 -18.21
C GLY A 264 -11.30 -19.22 -17.60
N CYS A 265 -11.01 -18.81 -16.37
CA CYS A 265 -9.77 -19.18 -15.69
C CYS A 265 -9.95 -20.38 -14.76
N ASP A 266 -9.02 -21.35 -14.82
CA ASP A 266 -8.82 -22.29 -13.73
C ASP A 266 -8.13 -21.57 -12.59
N VAL A 267 -8.79 -21.41 -11.45
CA VAL A 267 -8.25 -20.67 -10.30
C VAL A 267 -7.65 -21.63 -9.29
N ILE A 268 -6.35 -21.57 -9.11
CA ILE A 268 -5.61 -22.34 -8.12
C ILE A 268 -5.45 -21.51 -6.85
N ILE A 269 -5.86 -22.07 -5.71
CA ILE A 269 -5.81 -21.42 -4.41
C ILE A 269 -4.95 -22.31 -3.49
N PRO A 270 -3.62 -22.20 -3.54
CA PRO A 270 -2.74 -23.08 -2.78
C PRO A 270 -3.06 -23.04 -1.28
N PRO A 271 -3.12 -24.17 -0.60
CA PRO A 271 -3.34 -24.20 0.85
C PRO A 271 -2.10 -23.65 1.59
N GLY A 272 -2.31 -23.10 2.77
CA GLY A 272 -1.19 -22.68 3.62
C GLY A 272 -0.60 -21.31 3.29
N GLN A 273 -1.21 -20.55 2.39
CA GLN A 273 -0.80 -19.18 2.11
C GLN A 273 -0.75 -18.33 3.39
N GLY A 274 0.24 -17.43 3.45
CA GLY A 274 0.46 -16.50 4.55
C GLY A 274 0.34 -15.03 4.14
N CYS A 275 1.19 -14.21 4.75
CA CYS A 275 1.37 -12.82 4.38
C CYS A 275 2.28 -12.70 3.14
N CYS A 276 2.00 -11.73 2.27
CA CYS A 276 2.91 -11.36 1.17
C CYS A 276 4.14 -10.58 1.64
N GLY A 277 4.21 -10.16 2.91
CA GLY A 277 5.32 -9.37 3.44
C GLY A 277 5.19 -7.85 3.30
N ALA A 278 4.19 -7.33 2.58
CA ALA A 278 4.04 -5.89 2.34
C ALA A 278 4.04 -5.04 3.62
N LEU A 279 3.32 -5.46 4.67
CA LEU A 279 3.29 -4.74 5.95
C LEU A 279 4.67 -4.62 6.58
N SER A 280 5.45 -5.70 6.54
CA SER A 280 6.81 -5.74 7.09
C SER A 280 7.77 -4.91 6.24
N LEU A 281 7.69 -5.00 4.90
CA LEU A 281 8.50 -4.23 3.97
C LEU A 281 8.33 -2.72 4.19
N HIS A 282 7.12 -2.23 4.15
CA HIS A 282 6.82 -0.80 4.33
C HIS A 282 7.15 -0.26 5.73
N ALA A 283 7.30 -1.14 6.71
CA ALA A 283 7.73 -0.79 8.06
C ALA A 283 9.26 -0.90 8.30
N GLY A 284 10.05 -1.17 7.25
CA GLY A 284 11.50 -1.35 7.36
C GLY A 284 11.94 -2.68 7.96
N ARG A 285 11.06 -3.69 8.04
CA ARG A 285 11.34 -5.03 8.58
C ARG A 285 11.78 -5.99 7.45
N ALA A 286 12.87 -5.63 6.76
CA ALA A 286 13.31 -6.26 5.54
C ALA A 286 13.50 -7.80 5.66
N ALA A 287 14.18 -8.27 6.73
CA ALA A 287 14.40 -9.70 6.95
C ALA A 287 13.10 -10.50 7.15
N GLU A 288 12.08 -9.90 7.78
CA GLU A 288 10.78 -10.53 7.93
C GLU A 288 10.00 -10.53 6.60
N ALA A 289 10.06 -9.42 5.86
CA ALA A 289 9.47 -9.31 4.53
C ALA A 289 10.07 -10.34 3.55
N ALA A 290 11.39 -10.50 3.55
CA ALA A 290 12.09 -11.49 2.72
C ALA A 290 11.62 -12.92 2.99
N ARG A 291 11.47 -13.31 4.27
CA ARG A 291 10.94 -14.64 4.63
C ARG A 291 9.51 -14.88 4.11
N PHE A 292 8.65 -13.87 4.19
CA PHE A 292 7.29 -13.97 3.63
C PHE A 292 7.31 -14.03 2.10
N ALA A 293 8.17 -13.26 1.46
CA ALA A 293 8.35 -13.28 0.01
C ALA A 293 8.84 -14.66 -0.46
N GLU A 294 9.86 -15.24 0.18
CA GLU A 294 10.38 -16.58 -0.11
C GLU A 294 9.28 -17.64 -0.01
N GLN A 295 8.51 -17.62 1.09
CA GLN A 295 7.40 -18.55 1.28
C GLN A 295 6.32 -18.37 0.20
N THR A 296 6.02 -17.14 -0.20
CA THR A 296 5.03 -16.83 -1.23
C THR A 296 5.49 -17.32 -2.59
N ILE A 297 6.73 -17.03 -2.98
CA ILE A 297 7.37 -17.50 -4.23
C ILE A 297 7.30 -19.03 -4.29
N ALA A 298 7.83 -19.71 -3.27
CA ALA A 298 7.85 -21.17 -3.22
C ALA A 298 6.44 -21.81 -3.24
N THR A 299 5.41 -21.09 -2.77
CA THR A 299 4.03 -21.57 -2.78
C THR A 299 3.47 -21.57 -4.19
N PHE A 300 3.66 -20.51 -4.97
CA PHE A 300 3.08 -20.41 -6.31
C PHE A 300 3.91 -21.06 -7.42
N GLU A 301 5.22 -21.08 -7.30
CA GLU A 301 6.11 -21.79 -8.27
C GLU A 301 5.75 -23.26 -8.41
N ARG A 302 5.31 -23.91 -7.34
CA ARG A 302 4.91 -25.33 -7.35
C ARG A 302 3.62 -25.61 -8.12
N GLU A 303 2.83 -24.59 -8.38
CA GLU A 303 1.49 -24.75 -8.96
C GLU A 303 1.49 -24.59 -10.50
N GLY A 304 2.59 -24.11 -11.10
CA GLY A 304 2.71 -23.97 -12.56
C GLY A 304 1.62 -23.08 -13.17
N VAL A 305 1.39 -21.91 -12.59
CA VAL A 305 0.34 -20.98 -13.01
C VAL A 305 0.86 -19.96 -14.03
N ASP A 306 0.01 -19.51 -14.95
CA ASP A 306 0.33 -18.49 -15.96
C ASP A 306 0.50 -17.10 -15.34
N ALA A 307 -0.27 -16.80 -14.29
CA ALA A 307 -0.22 -15.55 -13.56
C ALA A 307 -0.61 -15.74 -12.08
N VAL A 308 -0.12 -14.87 -11.21
CA VAL A 308 -0.55 -14.79 -9.80
C VAL A 308 -1.43 -13.55 -9.64
N VAL A 309 -2.74 -13.78 -9.49
CA VAL A 309 -3.72 -12.71 -9.36
C VAL A 309 -3.88 -12.28 -7.90
N VAL A 310 -3.81 -10.97 -7.70
CA VAL A 310 -3.89 -10.32 -6.38
C VAL A 310 -5.06 -9.34 -6.37
N ASN A 311 -5.91 -9.42 -5.36
CA ASN A 311 -7.06 -8.52 -5.17
C ASN A 311 -6.83 -7.52 -4.02
N SER A 312 -5.60 -7.17 -3.73
CA SER A 312 -5.22 -6.21 -2.69
C SER A 312 -4.05 -5.38 -3.19
N ALA A 313 -4.27 -4.10 -3.43
CA ALA A 313 -3.31 -3.18 -4.03
C ALA A 313 -1.94 -3.16 -3.33
N GLY A 314 -1.91 -3.17 -1.99
CA GLY A 314 -0.65 -3.17 -1.24
C GLY A 314 0.11 -4.50 -1.35
N CYS A 315 -0.60 -5.64 -1.41
CA CYS A 315 0.02 -6.94 -1.64
C CYS A 315 0.60 -7.02 -3.06
N GLY A 316 -0.17 -6.60 -4.08
CA GLY A 316 0.26 -6.63 -5.48
C GLY A 316 1.50 -5.76 -5.71
N SER A 317 1.53 -4.55 -5.14
CA SER A 317 2.69 -3.66 -5.22
C SER A 317 3.95 -4.32 -4.66
N ALA A 318 3.89 -4.84 -3.43
CA ALA A 318 5.05 -5.46 -2.80
C ALA A 318 5.53 -6.73 -3.55
N MET A 319 4.60 -7.56 -4.03
CA MET A 319 4.95 -8.79 -4.76
C MET A 319 5.59 -8.50 -6.12
N LYS A 320 5.20 -7.42 -6.80
CA LYS A 320 5.86 -6.95 -8.03
C LYS A 320 7.27 -6.42 -7.78
N GLU A 321 7.60 -6.05 -6.55
CA GLU A 321 8.91 -5.53 -6.14
C GLU A 321 9.85 -6.59 -5.54
N PHE A 322 9.45 -7.85 -5.38
CA PHE A 322 10.30 -8.88 -4.77
C PHE A 322 11.66 -9.01 -5.45
N GLY A 323 11.72 -8.97 -6.79
CA GLY A 323 12.98 -9.00 -7.53
C GLY A 323 13.93 -7.88 -7.10
N ALA A 324 13.43 -6.65 -7.02
CA ALA A 324 14.22 -5.50 -6.58
C ALA A 324 14.62 -5.59 -5.10
N VAL A 325 13.73 -6.09 -4.23
CA VAL A 325 14.01 -6.27 -2.79
C VAL A 325 15.18 -7.25 -2.58
N PHE A 326 15.16 -8.41 -3.26
CA PHE A 326 16.22 -9.40 -3.12
C PHE A 326 17.52 -8.99 -3.83
N ALA A 327 17.45 -8.23 -4.92
CA ALA A 327 18.65 -7.69 -5.57
C ALA A 327 19.39 -6.68 -4.67
N ARG A 328 18.67 -5.91 -3.85
CA ARG A 328 19.23 -4.93 -2.91
C ARG A 328 19.77 -5.56 -1.61
N ALA A 329 19.28 -6.73 -1.24
CA ALA A 329 19.66 -7.39 0.01
C ALA A 329 21.09 -7.96 0.02
N VAL A 330 21.85 -7.79 -1.08
CA VAL A 330 23.22 -8.28 -1.21
C VAL A 330 24.21 -7.13 -1.15
N PRO A 331 25.11 -7.09 -0.15
CA PRO A 331 26.24 -6.18 -0.15
C PRO A 331 27.13 -6.44 -1.39
N GLY A 332 27.25 -5.43 -2.28
CA GLY A 332 28.16 -5.47 -3.42
C GLY A 332 27.56 -5.72 -4.81
N SER A 333 26.25 -5.91 -4.96
CA SER A 333 25.66 -6.05 -6.30
C SER A 333 25.23 -4.68 -6.86
N ALA A 334 26.13 -3.98 -7.51
CA ALA A 334 25.83 -2.85 -8.37
C ALA A 334 25.14 -3.33 -9.67
N ALA A 335 23.94 -3.90 -9.56
CA ALA A 335 23.13 -4.22 -10.72
C ALA A 335 22.39 -2.94 -11.14
N HIS A 336 22.96 -2.23 -12.10
CA HIS A 336 22.27 -1.21 -12.88
C HIS A 336 21.10 -1.87 -13.62
N SER A 337 19.95 -2.03 -12.98
CA SER A 337 18.76 -2.46 -13.72
C SER A 337 18.16 -1.27 -14.46
N ARG A 338 18.50 -1.14 -15.75
CA ARG A 338 17.82 -0.28 -16.73
C ARG A 338 16.35 -0.68 -16.97
N ALA A 339 15.84 -1.68 -16.28
CA ALA A 339 14.48 -2.21 -16.45
C ALA A 339 13.35 -1.24 -16.07
N GLY A 340 13.65 -0.11 -15.41
CA GLY A 340 12.65 0.92 -15.11
C GLY A 340 12.40 1.93 -16.24
N ALA A 341 13.34 2.10 -17.15
CA ALA A 341 13.21 3.06 -18.25
C ALA A 341 12.40 2.51 -19.43
N ASP A 342 12.50 1.20 -19.69
CA ASP A 342 11.81 0.58 -20.82
C ASP A 342 10.30 0.38 -20.60
N ALA A 343 9.86 0.27 -19.36
CA ALA A 343 8.43 0.24 -19.02
C ALA A 343 7.72 1.59 -19.19
N ALA A 344 8.46 2.70 -19.23
CA ALA A 344 7.91 4.03 -19.49
C ALA A 344 7.71 4.30 -20.99
N ALA A 345 8.46 3.62 -21.85
CA ALA A 345 8.39 3.78 -23.31
C ALA A 345 7.28 2.94 -23.96
N ALA A 346 6.80 1.87 -23.30
CA ALA A 346 5.80 0.97 -23.86
C ALA A 346 4.36 1.53 -23.88
N ASN A 347 4.12 2.76 -23.36
CA ASN A 347 2.81 3.40 -23.33
C ASN A 347 2.64 4.58 -24.34
N ALA A 348 3.57 4.75 -25.27
CA ALA A 348 3.40 5.63 -26.44
C ALA A 348 2.89 4.77 -27.61
N GLY A 349 1.71 5.09 -28.11
CA GLY A 349 0.95 4.35 -29.14
C GLY A 349 1.66 4.20 -30.50
N PRO A 350 1.02 3.52 -31.48
CA PRO A 350 1.68 2.69 -32.46
C PRO A 350 2.21 3.43 -33.69
N GLY A 351 3.39 3.07 -34.08
CA GLY A 351 3.95 3.39 -35.40
C GLY A 351 4.80 2.22 -35.90
N HIS A 352 4.40 1.71 -37.06
CA HIS A 352 4.91 0.53 -37.75
C HIS A 352 6.42 0.44 -37.93
N ALA A 353 7.01 -0.75 -37.87
CA ALA A 353 7.63 -1.46 -38.99
C ALA A 353 8.40 -2.73 -38.57
N ASN A 354 8.20 -3.78 -39.35
CA ASN A 354 8.87 -5.08 -39.34
C ASN A 354 10.39 -5.02 -39.48
N ALA A 355 11.06 -5.97 -38.79
CA ALA A 355 12.12 -6.79 -39.41
C ALA A 355 12.51 -7.93 -38.48
N GLY A 356 12.38 -9.16 -38.95
CA GLY A 356 12.76 -10.37 -38.25
C GLY A 356 14.29 -10.56 -38.24
N LEU A 357 14.75 -11.34 -37.28
CA LEU A 357 15.96 -12.16 -37.38
C LEU A 357 15.83 -13.36 -36.47
N ASP A 358 15.92 -14.53 -37.12
CA ASP A 358 16.11 -15.85 -36.52
C ASP A 358 17.35 -15.90 -35.63
N TYR A 359 17.24 -16.61 -34.51
CA TYR A 359 18.39 -17.22 -33.86
C TYR A 359 18.06 -18.61 -33.34
N THR A 360 18.70 -19.59 -33.96
CA THR A 360 18.63 -21.01 -33.69
C THR A 360 19.45 -21.38 -32.45
N ASP A 361 18.84 -22.28 -31.72
CA ASP A 361 19.26 -23.18 -30.67
C ASP A 361 20.68 -23.80 -30.83
N THR A 362 21.39 -23.99 -29.72
CA THR A 362 22.00 -25.26 -29.28
C THR A 362 22.84 -25.05 -28.00
N GLY A 363 22.70 -25.97 -27.01
CA GLY A 363 23.76 -26.18 -26.02
C GLY A 363 23.30 -26.52 -24.60
N SER A 364 23.04 -27.80 -24.40
CA SER A 364 22.97 -28.49 -23.10
C SER A 364 24.25 -28.35 -22.26
N GLY A 365 24.10 -28.10 -20.96
CA GLY A 365 25.22 -28.15 -20.01
C GLY A 365 24.76 -28.00 -18.58
N GLN A 366 24.50 -29.16 -17.94
CA GLN A 366 24.39 -29.30 -16.50
C GLN A 366 25.69 -28.87 -15.81
N ALA A 367 25.63 -28.03 -14.81
CA ALA A 367 26.64 -27.92 -13.77
C ALA A 367 26.01 -27.44 -12.47
N ASP A 368 25.74 -28.36 -11.57
CA ASP A 368 25.58 -28.09 -10.15
C ASP A 368 26.88 -27.51 -9.61
N ALA A 369 26.90 -26.25 -9.26
CA ALA A 369 27.97 -25.64 -8.49
C ALA A 369 27.35 -25.08 -7.21
N ALA A 370 27.55 -25.79 -6.12
CA ALA A 370 27.36 -25.28 -4.77
C ALA A 370 28.26 -24.05 -4.59
N SER A 371 27.68 -22.86 -4.56
CA SER A 371 28.40 -21.60 -4.32
C SER A 371 28.66 -21.42 -2.83
N ASP A 372 29.94 -21.28 -2.51
CA ASP A 372 30.50 -20.89 -1.21
C ASP A 372 29.87 -19.58 -0.71
N PRO A 373 29.29 -19.51 0.52
CA PRO A 373 28.59 -18.32 1.04
C PRO A 373 29.50 -17.15 1.46
N GLY A 374 30.79 -17.17 1.11
CA GLY A 374 31.81 -16.24 1.60
C GLY A 374 32.36 -15.22 0.60
N GLN A 375 31.92 -15.16 -0.67
CA GLN A 375 32.46 -14.19 -1.62
C GLN A 375 31.65 -12.87 -1.64
N PRO A 376 32.29 -11.70 -1.43
CA PRO A 376 31.63 -10.41 -1.60
C PRO A 376 31.32 -10.19 -3.08
N GLY A 377 30.03 -10.16 -3.43
CA GLY A 377 29.56 -9.88 -4.80
C GLY A 377 28.58 -10.91 -5.38
N ALA A 378 28.31 -12.03 -4.74
CA ALA A 378 27.34 -13.02 -5.22
C ALA A 378 25.89 -12.48 -5.04
N ALA A 379 25.10 -12.48 -6.12
CA ALA A 379 23.69 -12.11 -6.05
C ALA A 379 22.93 -13.03 -5.07
N HIS A 380 21.94 -12.47 -4.35
CA HIS A 380 21.12 -13.30 -3.44
C HIS A 380 20.53 -14.50 -4.21
N PRO A 381 20.62 -15.73 -3.70
CA PRO A 381 20.19 -16.94 -4.43
C PRO A 381 18.75 -16.90 -4.94
N LEU A 382 17.90 -16.09 -4.31
CA LEU A 382 16.51 -15.91 -4.68
C LEU A 382 16.27 -14.74 -5.65
N ALA A 383 17.26 -13.89 -5.98
CA ALA A 383 17.03 -12.67 -6.75
C ALA A 383 16.44 -12.97 -8.14
N GLY A 384 17.00 -13.93 -8.87
CA GLY A 384 16.48 -14.35 -10.17
C GLY A 384 15.08 -14.96 -10.09
N ARG A 385 14.85 -15.85 -9.13
CA ARG A 385 13.52 -16.45 -8.89
C ARG A 385 12.49 -15.40 -8.48
N ALA A 386 12.86 -14.46 -7.62
CA ALA A 386 12.00 -13.37 -7.19
C ALA A 386 11.64 -12.44 -8.35
N ALA A 387 12.58 -12.13 -9.24
CA ALA A 387 12.33 -11.34 -10.44
C ALA A 387 11.37 -12.06 -11.41
N ALA A 388 11.61 -13.34 -11.67
CA ALA A 388 10.72 -14.16 -12.49
C ALA A 388 9.30 -14.24 -11.89
N PHE A 389 9.19 -14.46 -10.57
CA PHE A 389 7.92 -14.46 -9.87
C PHE A 389 7.21 -13.10 -9.96
N SER A 390 7.92 -12.00 -9.71
CA SER A 390 7.35 -10.63 -9.79
C SER A 390 6.73 -10.34 -11.16
N ALA A 391 7.33 -10.86 -12.23
CA ALA A 391 6.84 -10.71 -13.60
C ALA A 391 5.50 -11.44 -13.84
N THR A 392 5.14 -12.45 -13.04
CA THR A 392 3.86 -13.16 -13.15
C THR A 392 2.73 -12.51 -12.34
N VAL A 393 3.04 -11.58 -11.43
CA VAL A 393 2.06 -10.97 -10.54
C VAL A 393 1.20 -9.95 -11.27
N ARG A 394 -0.12 -10.06 -11.13
CA ARG A 394 -1.11 -9.14 -11.71
C ARG A 394 -2.13 -8.71 -10.65
N ASP A 395 -2.50 -7.44 -10.65
CA ASP A 395 -3.75 -7.03 -9.98
C ASP A 395 -4.95 -7.65 -10.70
N LEU A 396 -6.05 -7.87 -9.97
CA LEU A 396 -7.28 -8.42 -10.56
C LEU A 396 -7.76 -7.60 -11.76
N SER A 397 -7.73 -6.27 -11.65
CA SER A 397 -8.23 -5.40 -12.73
C SER A 397 -7.27 -5.38 -13.93
N GLU A 398 -5.98 -5.42 -13.68
CA GLU A 398 -4.93 -5.55 -14.69
C GLU A 398 -5.08 -6.87 -15.45
N PHE A 399 -5.14 -7.98 -14.72
CA PHE A 399 -5.29 -9.31 -15.29
C PHE A 399 -6.55 -9.45 -16.18
N LEU A 400 -7.69 -8.98 -15.68
CA LEU A 400 -8.93 -9.03 -16.46
C LEU A 400 -8.86 -8.18 -17.72
N ALA A 401 -8.24 -7.00 -17.65
CA ALA A 401 -8.05 -6.15 -18.83
C ALA A 401 -7.13 -6.80 -19.88
N GLU A 402 -6.04 -7.43 -19.44
CA GLU A 402 -5.17 -8.23 -20.30
C GLU A 402 -5.94 -9.40 -20.94
N LEU A 403 -6.64 -10.19 -20.11
CA LEU A 403 -7.43 -11.34 -20.57
C LEU A 403 -8.49 -10.94 -21.62
N TYR A 404 -9.16 -9.81 -21.44
CA TYR A 404 -10.18 -9.33 -22.39
C TYR A 404 -9.57 -8.87 -23.70
N ARG A 405 -8.42 -8.19 -23.66
CA ARG A 405 -7.69 -7.79 -24.86
C ARG A 405 -7.25 -9.01 -25.67
N ASP A 406 -6.71 -10.02 -24.99
CA ASP A 406 -6.12 -11.21 -25.64
C ASP A 406 -7.18 -12.18 -26.18
N HIS A 407 -8.41 -12.13 -25.63
CA HIS A 407 -9.51 -13.03 -26.00
C HIS A 407 -10.76 -12.34 -26.57
N GLY A 408 -10.64 -11.08 -27.03
CA GLY A 408 -11.71 -10.36 -27.70
C GLY A 408 -12.86 -9.91 -26.81
N GLY A 409 -12.62 -9.74 -25.51
CA GLY A 409 -13.58 -9.19 -24.55
C GLY A 409 -13.97 -10.11 -23.40
N PRO A 410 -14.88 -9.63 -22.54
CA PRO A 410 -15.40 -10.42 -21.43
C PRO A 410 -16.20 -11.61 -21.95
N ARG A 411 -16.07 -12.73 -21.26
CA ARG A 411 -16.83 -13.95 -21.56
C ARG A 411 -18.18 -13.99 -20.88
N ALA A 412 -18.17 -13.58 -19.61
CA ALA A 412 -19.34 -13.68 -18.76
C ALA A 412 -20.31 -12.52 -19.01
N ILE A 413 -21.60 -12.85 -19.07
CA ILE A 413 -22.66 -11.85 -19.20
C ILE A 413 -22.67 -10.95 -17.95
N ARG A 414 -22.79 -9.65 -18.16
CA ARG A 414 -22.99 -8.65 -17.10
C ARG A 414 -24.47 -8.32 -17.00
N HIS A 415 -25.07 -8.61 -15.85
CA HIS A 415 -26.43 -8.18 -15.53
C HIS A 415 -26.43 -6.72 -15.06
N GLU A 416 -27.56 -6.07 -15.23
CA GLU A 416 -27.75 -4.69 -14.83
C GLU A 416 -27.56 -4.49 -13.32
N LEU A 417 -26.84 -3.41 -12.93
CA LEU A 417 -26.59 -3.02 -11.56
C LEU A 417 -26.81 -1.50 -11.42
N PRO A 418 -28.07 -1.03 -11.35
CA PRO A 418 -28.39 0.39 -11.40
C PRO A 418 -28.04 1.10 -10.08
N VAL A 419 -26.79 1.53 -9.94
CA VAL A 419 -26.27 2.23 -8.76
C VAL A 419 -25.31 3.34 -9.16
N ALA A 420 -25.45 4.51 -8.51
CA ALA A 420 -24.43 5.55 -8.55
C ALA A 420 -23.24 5.11 -7.68
N ALA A 421 -22.09 4.88 -8.30
CA ALA A 421 -20.88 4.43 -7.68
C ALA A 421 -19.75 5.45 -7.87
N ALA A 422 -18.88 5.58 -6.86
CA ALA A 422 -17.64 6.32 -6.95
C ALA A 422 -16.46 5.36 -6.82
N TYR A 423 -15.45 5.52 -7.67
CA TYR A 423 -14.24 4.69 -7.59
C TYR A 423 -13.15 5.42 -6.80
N HIS A 424 -12.64 4.75 -5.76
CA HIS A 424 -11.49 5.20 -4.98
C HIS A 424 -10.20 4.54 -5.48
N ASP A 425 -9.27 5.34 -5.97
CA ASP A 425 -7.93 4.89 -6.34
C ASP A 425 -7.13 4.50 -5.10
N ALA A 426 -6.93 3.21 -4.89
CA ALA A 426 -6.00 2.75 -3.87
C ALA A 426 -4.57 3.18 -4.27
N CYS A 427 -3.89 3.90 -3.39
CA CYS A 427 -2.61 4.55 -3.71
C CYS A 427 -1.56 3.58 -4.28
N HIS A 428 -1.42 2.38 -3.72
CA HIS A 428 -0.50 1.36 -4.25
C HIS A 428 -0.95 0.77 -5.60
N LEU A 429 -2.22 0.86 -5.95
CA LEU A 429 -2.67 0.51 -7.29
C LEU A 429 -2.35 1.62 -8.29
N ALA A 430 -2.77 2.86 -7.95
CA ALA A 430 -2.70 4.00 -8.85
C ALA A 430 -1.28 4.55 -9.03
N HIS A 431 -0.47 4.59 -7.95
CA HIS A 431 0.87 5.19 -7.96
C HIS A 431 1.97 4.16 -8.14
N ALA A 432 1.99 3.09 -7.33
CA ALA A 432 3.07 2.11 -7.37
C ALA A 432 2.93 1.17 -8.58
N GLN A 433 1.72 0.67 -8.87
CA GLN A 433 1.48 -0.24 -9.99
C GLN A 433 1.01 0.48 -11.27
N ARG A 434 0.69 1.77 -11.21
CA ARG A 434 0.19 2.59 -12.35
C ARG A 434 -1.09 2.05 -13.00
N ILE A 435 -1.90 1.31 -12.25
CA ILE A 435 -3.18 0.73 -12.68
C ILE A 435 -4.30 1.70 -12.30
N ARG A 436 -4.86 2.41 -13.25
CA ARG A 436 -5.88 3.44 -13.05
C ARG A 436 -7.09 3.25 -13.96
N GLN A 437 -6.87 3.01 -15.24
CA GLN A 437 -7.92 2.91 -16.23
C GLN A 437 -8.65 1.56 -16.18
N GLN A 438 -7.91 0.49 -15.96
CA GLN A 438 -8.44 -0.88 -15.97
C GLN A 438 -9.64 -1.10 -15.02
N PRO A 439 -9.60 -0.66 -13.73
CA PRO A 439 -10.77 -0.78 -12.86
C PRO A 439 -11.98 0.01 -13.36
N ARG A 440 -11.75 1.18 -13.97
CA ARG A 440 -12.81 2.03 -14.52
C ARG A 440 -13.50 1.39 -15.72
N ASP A 441 -12.72 0.80 -16.61
CA ASP A 441 -13.24 0.13 -17.79
C ASP A 441 -14.07 -1.09 -17.42
N LEU A 442 -13.60 -1.88 -16.43
CA LEU A 442 -14.35 -3.01 -15.89
C LEU A 442 -15.70 -2.59 -15.29
N LEU A 443 -15.72 -1.49 -14.54
CA LEU A 443 -16.94 -0.97 -13.90
C LEU A 443 -17.89 -0.35 -14.92
N ARG A 444 -17.39 0.41 -15.89
CA ARG A 444 -18.21 0.98 -17.00
C ARG A 444 -18.82 -0.10 -17.89
N GLY A 445 -18.19 -1.28 -17.95
CA GLY A 445 -18.75 -2.44 -18.64
C GLY A 445 -19.95 -3.09 -17.94
N ILE A 446 -20.38 -2.61 -16.76
CA ILE A 446 -21.56 -3.10 -16.05
C ILE A 446 -22.76 -2.24 -16.44
N PRO A 447 -23.81 -2.82 -17.05
CA PRO A 447 -25.02 -2.08 -17.43
C PRO A 447 -25.66 -1.40 -16.21
N GLY A 448 -26.11 -0.16 -16.36
CA GLY A 448 -26.82 0.61 -15.33
C GLY A 448 -25.93 1.18 -14.21
N LEU A 449 -24.64 0.83 -14.14
CA LEU A 449 -23.74 1.38 -13.14
C LEU A 449 -23.26 2.77 -13.59
N GLY A 450 -23.64 3.80 -12.83
CA GLY A 450 -23.16 5.18 -13.03
C GLY A 450 -21.86 5.41 -12.25
N LEU A 451 -20.73 5.51 -12.96
CA LEU A 451 -19.43 5.71 -12.33
C LEU A 451 -19.07 7.20 -12.28
N THR A 452 -18.79 7.70 -11.06
CA THR A 452 -18.33 9.06 -10.80
C THR A 452 -16.92 9.04 -10.22
N GLU A 453 -16.10 10.02 -10.58
CA GLU A 453 -14.76 10.19 -10.03
C GLU A 453 -14.82 10.89 -8.67
N VAL A 454 -14.04 10.42 -7.72
CA VAL A 454 -13.87 11.10 -6.42
C VAL A 454 -12.93 12.29 -6.61
N GLY A 455 -13.33 13.48 -6.17
CA GLY A 455 -12.42 14.61 -6.11
C GLY A 455 -11.20 14.29 -5.26
N ASP A 456 -10.03 14.79 -5.64
CA ASP A 456 -8.75 14.48 -4.96
C ASP A 456 -8.49 12.97 -4.81
N ASN A 457 -8.83 12.19 -5.85
CA ASN A 457 -8.75 10.73 -5.80
C ASN A 457 -7.31 10.22 -5.64
N MET A 458 -6.33 11.05 -6.02
CA MET A 458 -4.90 10.73 -5.94
C MET A 458 -4.32 10.82 -4.51
N THR A 459 -5.03 11.47 -3.58
CA THR A 459 -4.60 11.56 -2.18
C THR A 459 -4.97 10.29 -1.40
N CYS A 460 -4.04 9.82 -0.57
CA CYS A 460 -4.24 8.64 0.27
C CYS A 460 -5.43 8.82 1.23
N CYS A 461 -6.19 7.74 1.46
CA CYS A 461 -7.30 7.72 2.42
C CYS A 461 -6.86 7.71 3.91
N GLY A 462 -5.55 7.64 4.18
CA GLY A 462 -5.00 7.57 5.54
C GLY A 462 -4.77 6.15 6.07
N SER A 463 -5.17 5.09 5.36
CA SER A 463 -5.00 3.70 5.84
C SER A 463 -3.54 3.25 5.89
N ALA A 464 -2.85 3.27 4.74
CA ALA A 464 -1.43 2.96 4.55
C ALA A 464 -0.91 1.78 5.40
N GLY A 465 -1.46 0.61 5.20
CA GLY A 465 -1.10 -0.60 5.93
C GLY A 465 -1.50 -0.54 7.41
N VAL A 466 -0.55 -0.27 8.28
CA VAL A 466 -0.76 -0.12 9.73
C VAL A 466 -0.59 1.33 10.21
N TYR A 467 -0.43 2.27 9.29
CA TYR A 467 -0.23 3.69 9.60
C TYR A 467 -1.38 4.27 10.43
N ASN A 468 -2.62 3.94 10.10
CA ASN A 468 -3.81 4.38 10.81
C ASN A 468 -3.89 3.89 12.27
N LEU A 469 -3.14 2.87 12.64
CA LEU A 469 -2.97 2.41 14.02
C LEU A 469 -1.83 3.13 14.73
N LEU A 470 -0.78 3.50 14.00
CA LEU A 470 0.43 4.13 14.54
C LEU A 470 0.37 5.66 14.54
N GLN A 471 -0.39 6.24 13.59
CA GLN A 471 -0.61 7.69 13.42
C GLN A 471 -2.11 8.00 13.30
N PRO A 472 -2.90 7.67 14.34
CA PRO A 472 -4.37 7.70 14.26
C PRO A 472 -4.96 9.08 13.99
N GLU A 473 -4.32 10.15 14.46
CA GLU A 473 -4.78 11.53 14.26
C GLU A 473 -4.65 11.96 12.80
N ALA A 474 -3.48 11.77 12.20
CA ALA A 474 -3.24 12.08 10.79
C ALA A 474 -4.11 11.22 9.87
N ALA A 475 -4.26 9.94 10.20
CA ALA A 475 -5.11 9.03 9.45
C ALA A 475 -6.60 9.43 9.52
N ALA A 476 -7.06 9.90 10.68
CA ALA A 476 -8.43 10.37 10.86
C ALA A 476 -8.71 11.62 10.01
N GLU A 477 -7.80 12.60 10.02
CA GLU A 477 -7.91 13.83 9.21
C GLU A 477 -7.97 13.52 7.71
N LEU A 478 -7.07 12.63 7.21
CA LEU A 478 -7.12 12.17 5.82
C LEU A 478 -8.42 11.42 5.49
N GLY A 479 -8.92 10.63 6.45
CA GLY A 479 -10.20 9.94 6.34
C GLY A 479 -11.37 10.91 6.19
N VAL A 480 -11.42 11.98 7.00
CA VAL A 480 -12.45 13.04 6.92
C VAL A 480 -12.43 13.71 5.56
N ARG A 481 -11.25 14.12 5.06
CA ARG A 481 -11.12 14.72 3.72
C ARG A 481 -11.62 13.77 2.63
N LYS A 482 -11.26 12.48 2.72
CA LYS A 482 -11.69 11.48 1.75
C LYS A 482 -13.20 11.21 1.83
N ALA A 483 -13.80 11.16 3.03
CA ALA A 483 -15.24 11.01 3.20
C ALA A 483 -16.01 12.21 2.59
N ALA A 484 -15.53 13.42 2.81
CA ALA A 484 -16.11 14.63 2.21
C ALA A 484 -16.05 14.59 0.68
N ALA A 485 -14.92 14.21 0.10
CA ALA A 485 -14.76 14.07 -1.35
C ALA A 485 -15.68 12.99 -1.94
N VAL A 486 -15.86 11.86 -1.24
CA VAL A 486 -16.80 10.81 -1.61
C VAL A 486 -18.25 11.33 -1.59
N ARG A 487 -18.65 12.01 -0.52
CA ARG A 487 -20.02 12.56 -0.41
C ARG A 487 -20.33 13.58 -1.49
N ALA A 488 -19.35 14.39 -1.87
CA ALA A 488 -19.50 15.37 -2.95
C ALA A 488 -19.85 14.72 -4.31
N THR A 489 -19.59 13.42 -4.49
CA THR A 489 -20.00 12.68 -5.71
C THR A 489 -21.48 12.34 -5.76
N GLY A 490 -22.21 12.39 -4.64
CA GLY A 490 -23.57 11.88 -4.53
C GLY A 490 -23.71 10.35 -4.67
N ALA A 491 -22.60 9.62 -4.72
CA ALA A 491 -22.61 8.17 -4.89
C ALA A 491 -23.17 7.45 -3.65
N ARG A 492 -23.90 6.36 -3.88
CA ARG A 492 -24.41 5.46 -2.84
C ARG A 492 -23.47 4.29 -2.55
N LEU A 493 -22.51 4.06 -3.43
CA LEU A 493 -21.53 2.99 -3.35
C LEU A 493 -20.13 3.52 -3.63
N VAL A 494 -19.17 3.26 -2.75
CA VAL A 494 -17.75 3.45 -3.03
C VAL A 494 -17.12 2.12 -3.38
N VAL A 495 -16.40 2.07 -4.48
CA VAL A 495 -15.69 0.89 -4.95
C VAL A 495 -14.19 1.09 -4.72
N SER A 496 -13.53 0.12 -4.09
CA SER A 496 -12.09 0.14 -3.82
C SER A 496 -11.45 -1.20 -4.16
N ALA A 497 -10.14 -1.23 -4.37
CA ALA A 497 -9.37 -2.44 -4.65
C ALA A 497 -8.39 -2.78 -3.52
N ASN A 498 -8.64 -2.29 -2.28
CA ASN A 498 -7.74 -2.53 -1.16
C ASN A 498 -8.48 -2.60 0.18
N PRO A 499 -8.30 -3.67 0.98
CA PRO A 499 -9.04 -3.87 2.24
C PRO A 499 -8.79 -2.77 3.26
N GLY A 500 -7.56 -2.26 3.37
CA GLY A 500 -7.24 -1.16 4.28
C GLY A 500 -7.96 0.13 3.91
N CYS A 501 -8.04 0.46 2.61
CA CYS A 501 -8.80 1.63 2.14
C CYS A 501 -10.30 1.45 2.43
N SER A 502 -10.84 0.25 2.20
CA SER A 502 -12.26 -0.03 2.47
C SER A 502 -12.63 0.20 3.93
N LEU A 503 -11.78 -0.29 4.87
CA LEU A 503 -11.98 -0.06 6.31
C LEU A 503 -11.89 1.42 6.70
N GLN A 504 -10.87 2.11 6.20
CA GLN A 504 -10.63 3.51 6.53
C GLN A 504 -11.75 4.42 6.03
N ILE A 505 -12.17 4.23 4.78
CA ILE A 505 -13.24 5.03 4.16
C ILE A 505 -14.58 4.73 4.83
N ALA A 506 -14.90 3.46 5.09
CA ALA A 506 -16.13 3.10 5.79
C ALA A 506 -16.21 3.73 7.19
N ALA A 507 -15.12 3.63 7.98
CA ALA A 507 -15.06 4.24 9.30
C ALA A 507 -15.18 5.77 9.26
N ALA A 508 -14.61 6.43 8.26
CA ALA A 508 -14.71 7.88 8.10
C ALA A 508 -16.13 8.33 7.68
N LEU A 509 -16.78 7.60 6.76
CA LEU A 509 -18.15 7.83 6.33
C LEU A 509 -19.18 7.59 7.44
N GLU A 510 -18.91 6.64 8.34
CA GLU A 510 -19.74 6.40 9.53
C GLU A 510 -19.59 7.54 10.55
N ALA A 511 -18.36 8.01 10.75
CA ALA A 511 -18.04 9.05 11.73
C ALA A 511 -18.59 10.43 11.36
N ASP A 512 -18.75 10.76 10.07
CA ASP A 512 -19.24 12.08 9.62
C ASP A 512 -20.76 12.24 9.76
N GLY A 513 -21.51 11.16 10.09
CA GLY A 513 -22.95 11.19 10.38
C GLY A 513 -23.85 11.48 9.19
N GLY A 514 -23.31 11.60 7.97
CA GLY A 514 -24.09 11.74 6.74
C GLY A 514 -24.84 10.45 6.39
N GLY A 515 -25.76 10.48 5.42
CA GLY A 515 -26.53 9.32 4.99
C GLY A 515 -25.67 8.10 4.64
N PRO A 516 -26.25 6.89 4.56
CA PRO A 516 -25.50 5.66 4.33
C PRO A 516 -24.86 5.63 2.94
N VAL A 517 -23.53 5.49 2.90
CA VAL A 517 -22.75 5.19 1.70
C VAL A 517 -22.06 3.85 1.93
N ALA A 518 -22.33 2.88 1.07
CA ALA A 518 -21.72 1.56 1.18
C ALA A 518 -20.30 1.55 0.59
N VAL A 519 -19.45 0.67 1.10
CA VAL A 519 -18.11 0.43 0.55
C VAL A 519 -18.02 -1.03 0.12
N ALA A 520 -17.65 -1.28 -1.13
CA ALA A 520 -17.47 -2.62 -1.67
C ALA A 520 -16.13 -2.74 -2.41
N HIS A 521 -15.64 -3.96 -2.49
CA HIS A 521 -14.47 -4.26 -3.31
C HIS A 521 -14.89 -4.44 -4.79
N ILE A 522 -14.02 -4.04 -5.73
CA ILE A 522 -14.31 -4.18 -7.18
C ILE A 522 -14.71 -5.62 -7.56
N ALA A 523 -14.06 -6.63 -6.98
CA ALA A 523 -14.41 -8.03 -7.21
C ALA A 523 -15.86 -8.35 -6.81
N GLU A 524 -16.37 -7.74 -5.74
CA GLU A 524 -17.74 -7.95 -5.27
C GLU A 524 -18.77 -7.28 -6.18
N VAL A 525 -18.42 -6.12 -6.73
CA VAL A 525 -19.27 -5.41 -7.71
C VAL A 525 -19.35 -6.19 -9.02
N LEU A 526 -18.22 -6.69 -9.51
CA LEU A 526 -18.18 -7.56 -10.68
C LEU A 526 -18.97 -8.87 -10.45
N ASP A 527 -18.77 -9.52 -9.30
CA ASP A 527 -19.50 -10.76 -8.94
C ASP A 527 -21.00 -10.53 -8.79
N ALA A 528 -21.42 -9.38 -8.23
CA ALA A 528 -22.84 -9.04 -8.13
C ALA A 528 -23.50 -8.89 -9.51
N SER A 529 -22.84 -8.21 -10.43
CA SER A 529 -23.29 -8.10 -11.81
C SER A 529 -23.31 -9.44 -12.53
N LEU A 530 -22.26 -10.26 -12.40
CA LEU A 530 -22.21 -11.62 -12.97
C LEU A 530 -23.36 -12.51 -12.52
N ARG A 531 -23.77 -12.39 -11.27
CA ARG A 531 -24.80 -13.22 -10.65
C ARG A 531 -26.20 -12.63 -10.72
N GLY A 532 -26.38 -11.45 -11.31
CA GLY A 532 -27.66 -10.74 -11.33
C GLY A 532 -28.19 -10.41 -9.92
N LEU A 533 -27.29 -10.11 -8.97
CA LEU A 533 -27.70 -9.78 -7.61
C LEU A 533 -28.28 -8.35 -7.54
N PRO A 534 -29.26 -8.12 -6.67
CA PRO A 534 -29.78 -6.77 -6.49
C PRO A 534 -28.72 -5.86 -5.86
N VAL A 535 -28.82 -4.55 -6.11
CA VAL A 535 -27.92 -3.51 -5.54
C VAL A 535 -27.81 -3.62 -4.02
N THR A 536 -28.90 -4.02 -3.35
CA THR A 536 -28.95 -4.21 -1.89
C THR A 536 -27.98 -5.26 -1.37
N ALA A 537 -27.50 -6.18 -2.20
CA ALA A 537 -26.44 -7.12 -1.85
C ALA A 537 -25.10 -6.42 -1.59
N LEU A 538 -24.90 -5.24 -2.16
CA LEU A 538 -23.70 -4.39 -1.96
C LEU A 538 -23.94 -3.27 -0.95
N THR A 539 -25.17 -2.72 -0.86
CA THR A 539 -25.46 -1.52 -0.09
C THR A 539 -26.03 -1.77 1.31
N ASN A 540 -26.50 -2.97 1.62
CA ASN A 540 -27.05 -3.34 2.92
C ASN A 540 -26.06 -4.17 3.77
N ARG A 541 -24.82 -3.74 3.85
CA ARG A 541 -23.73 -4.43 4.57
C ARG A 541 -23.43 -3.84 5.92
#